data_6808e991725c5e03956dc9c10fe168f1
#
_entry.id   6808e991725c5e03956dc9c10fe168f1
#
_cell.length_a   1.000
_cell.length_b   1.000
_cell.length_c   1.000
_cell.angle_alpha   90.00
_cell.angle_beta   90.00
_cell.angle_gamma   90.00
#
_symmetry.space_group_name_H-M   'P 1'
#
loop_
_entity.id
_entity.type
_entity.pdbx_description
1 polymer ?
#
loop_
_entity_poly.entity_id
_entity_poly.type
_entity_poly.pdbx_seq_one_letter_code
_entity_poly.pdbx_strand_id
1 'polypeptide(L)' 'SSQYDDKVMANIEAHQLGLRSEILNTISEFSEADIQGKAGREQLAKALTESINQKLIALEDFGGIQEVHFTSFVLQ' A
#
# COMPACT_ATOMS: atom_id res chain seq x y z
N SER A 1 -17.00 -1.46 -12.24
CA SER A 1 -15.94 -2.26 -11.65
C SER A 1 -16.13 -3.74 -11.92
N SER A 2 -15.07 -4.52 -11.87
CA SER A 2 -15.10 -5.95 -12.10
C SER A 2 -15.26 -6.71 -10.78
N GLN A 3 -15.57 -8.00 -10.87
CA GLN A 3 -15.58 -8.87 -9.69
C GLN A 3 -14.21 -8.90 -9.03
N TYR A 4 -13.16 -8.82 -9.83
CA TYR A 4 -11.80 -8.79 -9.32
C TYR A 4 -11.58 -7.56 -8.44
N ASP A 5 -12.00 -6.38 -8.93
CA ASP A 5 -11.86 -5.14 -8.18
C ASP A 5 -12.67 -5.16 -6.89
N ASP A 6 -13.89 -5.71 -6.95
CA ASP A 6 -14.74 -5.83 -5.77
C ASP A 6 -14.13 -6.75 -4.72
N LYS A 7 -13.50 -7.84 -5.17
CA LYS A 7 -12.84 -8.77 -4.27
C LYS A 7 -11.60 -8.15 -3.62
N VAL A 8 -10.83 -7.38 -4.38
CA VAL A 8 -9.67 -6.67 -3.83
C VAL A 8 -10.13 -5.68 -2.76
N MET A 9 -11.17 -4.91 -3.05
CA MET A 9 -11.70 -3.94 -2.08
C MET A 9 -12.22 -4.63 -0.82
N ALA A 10 -12.91 -5.75 -0.98
CA ALA A 10 -13.42 -6.50 0.17
C ALA A 10 -12.28 -7.02 1.04
N ASN A 11 -11.19 -7.49 0.43
CA ASN A 11 -10.03 -7.97 1.18
C ASN A 11 -9.34 -6.83 1.92
N ILE A 12 -9.22 -5.67 1.30
CA ILE A 12 -8.65 -4.49 1.96
C ILE A 12 -9.49 -4.11 3.17
N GLU A 13 -10.80 -4.05 3.01
CA GLU A 13 -11.70 -3.70 4.12
C GLU A 13 -11.63 -4.72 5.26
N ALA A 14 -11.59 -6.01 4.91
CA ALA A 14 -11.56 -7.08 5.91
C ALA A 14 -10.29 -7.06 6.76
N HIS A 15 -9.18 -6.57 6.20
CA HIS A 15 -7.88 -6.59 6.88
C HIS A 15 -7.32 -5.21 7.15
N GLN A 16 -8.20 -4.24 7.31
CA GLN A 16 -7.86 -2.82 7.44
C GLN A 16 -6.79 -2.54 8.49
N LEU A 17 -6.94 -3.13 9.67
CA LEU A 17 -6.00 -2.86 10.78
C LEU A 17 -4.60 -3.39 10.48
N GLY A 18 -4.53 -4.62 9.95
CA GLY A 18 -3.25 -5.21 9.59
C GLY A 18 -2.58 -4.48 8.45
N LEU A 19 -3.35 -4.05 7.46
CA LEU A 19 -2.83 -3.30 6.34
C LEU A 19 -2.35 -1.92 6.77
N ARG A 20 -3.09 -1.26 7.65
CA ARG A 20 -2.67 0.04 8.18
C ARG A 20 -1.32 -0.07 8.89
N SER A 21 -1.15 -1.10 9.71
CA SER A 21 0.12 -1.34 10.41
C SER A 21 1.26 -1.56 9.41
N GLU A 22 1.01 -2.33 8.37
CA GLU A 22 2.02 -2.60 7.35
C GLU A 22 2.40 -1.34 6.59
N ILE A 23 1.42 -0.52 6.26
CA ILE A 23 1.65 0.76 5.58
C ILE A 23 2.50 1.67 6.46
N LEU A 24 2.17 1.79 7.73
CA LEU A 24 2.92 2.63 8.65
C LEU A 24 4.35 2.13 8.83
N ASN A 25 4.54 0.82 8.92
CA ASN A 25 5.87 0.24 8.99
C ASN A 25 6.70 0.59 7.75
N THR A 26 6.11 0.45 6.59
CA THR A 26 6.81 0.74 5.33
C THR A 26 7.18 2.21 5.25
N ILE A 27 6.25 3.09 5.57
CA ILE A 27 6.50 4.54 5.56
C ILE A 27 7.62 4.90 6.55
N SER A 28 7.67 4.24 7.70
CA SER A 28 8.67 4.53 8.72
C SER A 28 10.10 4.23 8.27
N GLU A 29 10.25 3.45 7.22
CA GLU A 29 11.57 3.16 6.65
C GLU A 29 12.10 4.28 5.75
N PHE A 30 11.26 5.27 5.46
CA PHE A 30 11.63 6.39 4.61
C PHE A 30 11.73 7.66 5.45
N SER A 31 12.76 8.46 5.18
CA SER A 31 12.88 9.76 5.83
C SER A 31 11.99 10.79 5.12
N GLU A 32 11.74 11.90 5.81
CA GLU A 32 11.01 12.99 5.20
C GLU A 32 11.70 13.49 3.94
N ALA A 33 13.03 13.57 3.97
CA ALA A 33 13.82 13.98 2.82
C ALA A 33 13.66 13.02 1.64
N ASP A 34 13.56 11.72 1.92
CA ASP A 34 13.41 10.71 0.86
C ASP A 34 12.15 10.93 0.05
N ILE A 35 11.08 11.39 0.67
CA ILE A 35 9.78 11.49 0.01
C ILE A 35 9.43 12.89 -0.47
N GLN A 36 10.36 13.84 -0.40
CA GLN A 36 10.14 15.18 -0.91
C GLN A 36 10.24 15.26 -2.42
N GLY A 37 11.05 14.42 -3.04
CA GLY A 37 11.23 14.39 -4.47
C GLY A 37 10.34 13.36 -5.15
N LYS A 38 10.15 13.53 -6.45
CA LYS A 38 9.35 12.61 -7.24
C LYS A 38 9.88 11.18 -7.18
N ALA A 39 11.21 11.03 -7.34
CA ALA A 39 11.83 9.71 -7.32
C ALA A 39 11.62 9.00 -5.98
N GLY A 40 11.76 9.74 -4.88
CA GLY A 40 11.53 9.16 -3.55
C GLY A 40 10.10 8.74 -3.34
N ARG A 41 9.14 9.55 -3.82
CA ARG A 41 7.73 9.19 -3.73
C ARG A 41 7.38 7.97 -4.59
N GLU A 42 8.03 7.83 -5.74
CA GLU A 42 7.85 6.64 -6.58
C GLU A 42 8.40 5.38 -5.87
N GLN A 43 9.54 5.51 -5.21
CA GLN A 43 10.11 4.41 -4.42
C GLN A 43 9.18 4.03 -3.27
N LEU A 44 8.61 5.00 -2.58
CA LEU A 44 7.65 4.74 -1.52
C LEU A 44 6.40 4.06 -2.05
N ALA A 45 5.87 4.53 -3.18
CA ALA A 45 4.69 3.92 -3.79
C ALA A 45 4.96 2.45 -4.14
N LYS A 46 6.13 2.17 -4.69
CA LYS A 46 6.53 0.82 -5.03
C LYS A 46 6.66 -0.05 -3.78
N ALA A 47 7.29 0.46 -2.74
CA ALA A 47 7.45 -0.26 -1.49
C ALA A 47 6.09 -0.54 -0.84
N LEU A 48 5.18 0.42 -0.87
CA LEU A 48 3.82 0.23 -0.34
C LEU A 48 3.05 -0.82 -1.13
N THR A 49 3.15 -0.78 -2.46
CA THR A 49 2.50 -1.78 -3.31
C THR A 49 2.99 -3.18 -2.95
N GLU A 50 4.29 -3.35 -2.84
CA GLU A 50 4.88 -4.64 -2.49
C GLU A 50 4.45 -5.10 -1.10
N SER A 51 4.50 -4.20 -0.11
CA SER A 51 4.15 -4.53 1.27
C SER A 51 2.69 -4.93 1.41
N ILE A 52 1.79 -4.19 0.76
CA ILE A 52 0.36 -4.47 0.82
C ILE A 52 0.06 -5.80 0.14
N ASN A 53 0.64 -6.05 -1.03
CA ASN A 53 0.41 -7.30 -1.74
C ASN A 53 0.96 -8.51 -0.97
N GLN A 54 2.14 -8.37 -0.37
CA GLN A 54 2.69 -9.43 0.46
C GLN A 54 1.80 -9.72 1.66
N LYS A 55 1.27 -8.67 2.28
CA LYS A 55 0.37 -8.84 3.43
C LYS A 55 -0.93 -9.53 3.02
N LEU A 56 -1.50 -9.14 1.89
CA LEU A 56 -2.73 -9.76 1.38
C LEU A 56 -2.50 -11.23 1.02
N ILE A 57 -1.36 -11.55 0.42
CA ILE A 57 -1.01 -12.94 0.14
C ILE A 57 -0.92 -13.74 1.43
N ALA A 58 -0.29 -13.18 2.46
CA ALA A 58 -0.15 -13.85 3.75
C ALA A 58 -1.49 -14.07 4.45
N LEU A 59 -2.42 -13.11 4.32
CA LEU A 59 -3.70 -13.17 5.02
C LEU A 59 -4.76 -13.94 4.24
N GLU A 60 -4.79 -13.77 2.92
CA GLU A 60 -5.86 -14.32 2.08
C GLU A 60 -5.35 -15.13 0.90
N ASP A 61 -4.04 -15.30 0.80
CA ASP A 61 -3.42 -15.92 -0.36
C ASP A 61 -3.85 -15.23 -1.65
N PHE A 62 -3.95 -13.90 -1.60
CA PHE A 62 -4.44 -13.11 -2.71
C PHE A 62 -3.88 -11.69 -2.69
N GLY A 63 -2.94 -11.40 -3.58
CA GLY A 63 -2.53 -10.04 -3.85
C GLY A 63 -3.42 -9.46 -4.94
N GLY A 64 -3.63 -8.18 -4.97
CA GLY A 64 -4.53 -7.62 -5.96
C GLY A 64 -4.24 -6.19 -6.33
N ILE A 65 -3.28 -5.59 -5.66
CA ILE A 65 -2.92 -4.21 -5.92
C ILE A 65 -1.76 -4.19 -6.90
N GLN A 66 -1.94 -3.53 -8.03
CA GLN A 66 -0.88 -3.41 -9.02
C GLN A 66 0.01 -2.22 -8.72
N GLU A 67 -0.59 -1.15 -8.21
CA GLU A 67 0.14 0.08 -7.98
C GLU A 67 -0.58 0.94 -6.95
N VAL A 68 0.18 1.61 -6.11
CA VAL A 68 -0.34 2.62 -5.20
C VAL A 68 -0.14 3.99 -5.84
N HIS A 69 -1.21 4.76 -5.91
CA HIS A 69 -1.18 6.10 -6.47
C HIS A 69 -1.41 7.14 -5.37
N PHE A 70 -0.55 8.14 -5.34
CA PHE A 70 -0.71 9.23 -4.39
C PHE A 70 -1.48 10.37 -5.05
N THR A 71 -2.80 10.25 -5.07
CA THR A 71 -3.66 11.32 -5.60
C THR A 71 -3.90 12.40 -4.56
N SER A 72 -3.77 12.04 -3.29
CA SER A 72 -3.96 12.96 -2.18
C SER A 72 -2.98 12.53 -1.09
N PHE A 73 -1.73 12.96 -1.23
CA PHE A 73 -0.68 12.58 -0.29
C PHE A 73 -0.53 13.65 0.78
N VAL A 74 -0.71 13.25 2.02
CA VAL A 74 -0.54 14.14 3.17
C VAL A 74 0.52 13.54 4.08
N LEU A 75 1.56 14.32 4.32
CA LEU A 75 2.61 13.96 5.25
C LEU A 75 2.33 14.63 6.57
N GLN A 76 1.98 13.83 7.54
CA GLN A 76 1.66 14.31 8.87
C GLN A 76 2.49 13.63 9.93
#